data_3d91cf153dcc28df19ad1d7a7e797ba9
#
_entry.id   3d91cf153dcc28df19ad1d7a7e797ba9
#
_cell.length_a   1.000
_cell.length_b   1.000
_cell.length_c   1.000
_cell.angle_alpha   90.00
_cell.angle_beta   90.00
_cell.angle_gamma   90.00
#
_symmetry.space_group_name_H-M   'P 1'
#
loop_
_entity.id
_entity.type
_entity.pdbx_description
1 polymer ?
#
loop_
_entity_poly.entity_id
_entity_poly.type
_entity_poly.pdbx_seq_one_letter_code
_entity_poly.pdbx_strand_id
1 'polypeptide(L)'
;MKFIKIPKSRLGLVIAVSFLMGCGGGSDSETPQPQAKKISDVDVPQFEGSRSKSAYSEKQAKPDETHPGVKEGVKVDRGVVVPQEVEGQWKAVKIMVRNKIDESRNSMKTVSLGDSFKLDGSAIKVKVGPFMPNFIMTQKNYSSKGNELTNPAVQLVVEENGKTLYEGWAFAKYPTMYAFEHDEFALQLMDYIPADVS
;
A
#
# COMPACT_ATOMS: atom_id res chain seq x y z
N MET A 1 9.81 51.50 17.62
CA MET A 1 8.83 51.40 16.52
C MET A 1 9.52 51.79 15.22
N LYS A 2 9.82 50.85 14.35
CA LYS A 2 10.29 51.13 12.99
C LYS A 2 9.47 50.24 12.04
N PHE A 3 8.61 50.87 11.26
CA PHE A 3 7.81 50.22 10.22
C PHE A 3 8.66 50.02 9.00
N ILE A 4 8.75 48.77 8.52
CA ILE A 4 9.39 48.41 7.23
C ILE A 4 8.30 48.40 6.17
N LYS A 5 8.45 49.26 5.18
CA LYS A 5 7.56 49.48 4.06
C LYS A 5 7.97 48.51 2.92
N ILE A 6 7.04 47.64 2.51
CA ILE A 6 7.23 46.70 1.40
C ILE A 6 6.79 47.37 0.09
N PRO A 7 7.58 47.40 -0.99
CA PRO A 7 7.15 47.92 -2.29
C PRO A 7 6.35 46.90 -3.06
N LYS A 8 5.22 47.31 -3.62
CA LYS A 8 4.43 46.59 -4.61
C LYS A 8 5.10 46.73 -5.96
N SER A 9 5.63 45.67 -6.55
CA SER A 9 6.04 45.62 -7.95
C SER A 9 5.00 44.86 -8.76
N ARG A 10 4.28 45.56 -9.62
CA ARG A 10 3.45 45.01 -10.71
C ARG A 10 4.36 44.85 -11.92
N LEU A 11 4.45 43.66 -12.47
CA LEU A 11 4.97 43.50 -13.84
C LEU A 11 4.06 42.49 -14.54
N GLY A 12 3.23 43.01 -15.43
CA GLY A 12 2.40 42.21 -16.33
C GLY A 12 3.27 41.74 -17.51
N LEU A 13 3.18 40.48 -17.83
CA LEU A 13 3.71 39.92 -19.07
C LEU A 13 2.55 39.40 -19.94
N VAL A 14 2.29 40.11 -21.02
CA VAL A 14 1.39 39.74 -22.12
C VAL A 14 2.15 38.79 -23.01
N ILE A 15 1.69 37.55 -23.18
CA ILE A 15 2.22 36.65 -24.20
C ILE A 15 1.12 36.46 -25.27
N ALA A 16 1.44 36.94 -26.48
CA ALA A 16 0.63 36.79 -27.65
C ALA A 16 0.63 35.35 -28.16
N VAL A 17 -0.57 34.84 -28.42
CA VAL A 17 -0.79 33.54 -29.06
C VAL A 17 -0.74 33.75 -30.58
N SER A 18 0.25 33.15 -31.24
CA SER A 18 0.30 33.07 -32.72
C SER A 18 -0.30 31.74 -33.18
N PHE A 19 -1.45 31.81 -33.83
CA PHE A 19 -2.03 30.69 -34.59
C PHE A 19 -1.22 30.53 -35.90
N LEU A 20 -0.71 29.35 -36.15
CA LEU A 20 -0.28 28.89 -37.47
C LEU A 20 -1.17 27.71 -37.89
N MET A 21 -2.09 27.99 -38.81
CA MET A 21 -2.75 26.98 -39.65
C MET A 21 -1.72 26.44 -40.64
N GLY A 22 -1.51 25.11 -40.58
CA GLY A 22 -0.79 24.35 -41.59
C GLY A 22 -1.68 23.23 -42.11
N CYS A 23 -2.26 23.47 -43.31
CA CYS A 23 -2.95 22.48 -44.13
C CYS A 23 -1.90 21.79 -45.02
N GLY A 24 -1.95 20.46 -45.15
CA GLY A 24 -1.19 19.80 -46.20
C GLY A 24 -0.96 18.31 -46.06
N GLY A 25 -1.66 17.53 -46.87
CA GLY A 25 -1.08 16.41 -47.58
C GLY A 25 -1.28 15.00 -46.94
N GLY A 26 -2.17 14.23 -47.57
CA GLY A 26 -2.42 12.84 -47.28
C GLY A 26 -1.25 11.92 -47.59
N SER A 27 -1.26 10.81 -46.93
CA SER A 27 -0.71 9.52 -47.39
C SER A 27 -1.43 8.41 -46.67
N ASP A 28 -2.24 7.71 -47.41
CA ASP A 28 -2.88 6.47 -47.01
C ASP A 28 -1.80 5.44 -46.69
N SER A 29 -1.75 5.01 -45.46
CA SER A 29 -1.07 3.78 -45.05
C SER A 29 -2.08 2.89 -44.36
N GLU A 30 -2.73 2.05 -45.15
CA GLU A 30 -3.56 0.95 -44.68
C GLU A 30 -2.71 0.03 -43.80
N THR A 31 -2.96 0.07 -42.53
CA THR A 31 -2.51 -0.98 -41.60
C THR A 31 -3.56 -2.10 -41.65
N PRO A 32 -3.22 -3.33 -42.00
CA PRO A 32 -4.19 -4.43 -42.02
C PRO A 32 -4.67 -4.74 -40.60
N GLN A 33 -5.94 -4.54 -40.36
CA GLN A 33 -6.62 -5.09 -39.18
C GLN A 33 -6.56 -6.62 -39.24
N PRO A 34 -6.22 -7.30 -38.15
CA PRO A 34 -6.40 -8.75 -38.07
C PRO A 34 -7.91 -9.05 -38.08
N GLN A 35 -8.39 -9.64 -39.14
CA GLN A 35 -9.75 -10.16 -39.22
C GLN A 35 -9.90 -11.28 -38.17
N ALA A 36 -10.83 -11.11 -37.27
CA ALA A 36 -11.26 -12.18 -36.37
C ALA A 36 -11.85 -13.33 -37.22
N LYS A 37 -11.13 -14.43 -37.29
CA LYS A 37 -11.66 -15.69 -37.84
C LYS A 37 -12.80 -16.16 -36.95
N LYS A 38 -14.01 -16.21 -37.49
CA LYS A 38 -15.14 -16.95 -36.92
C LYS A 38 -14.68 -18.40 -36.74
N ILE A 39 -14.58 -18.86 -35.54
CA ILE A 39 -14.45 -20.27 -35.20
C ILE A 39 -15.85 -20.86 -35.20
N SER A 40 -16.32 -21.22 -36.38
CA SER A 40 -17.38 -22.19 -36.58
C SER A 40 -16.68 -23.50 -36.93
N ASP A 41 -17.08 -24.57 -36.26
CA ASP A 41 -16.61 -25.92 -36.38
C ASP A 41 -15.38 -26.32 -35.55
N VAL A 42 -15.57 -26.32 -34.24
CA VAL A 42 -14.87 -27.23 -33.33
C VAL A 42 -15.91 -28.24 -32.86
N ASP A 43 -15.74 -29.46 -33.35
CA ASP A 43 -16.51 -30.64 -32.95
C ASP A 43 -16.26 -30.89 -31.46
N VAL A 44 -17.24 -30.54 -30.60
CA VAL A 44 -17.17 -30.82 -29.18
C VAL A 44 -17.76 -32.22 -28.98
N PRO A 45 -16.99 -33.19 -28.48
CA PRO A 45 -17.55 -34.49 -28.18
C PRO A 45 -18.65 -34.33 -27.11
N GLN A 46 -19.88 -34.73 -27.50
CA GLN A 46 -21.01 -34.81 -26.58
C GLN A 46 -20.70 -35.85 -25.51
N PHE A 47 -20.50 -35.33 -24.27
CA PHE A 47 -20.47 -36.19 -23.08
C PHE A 47 -21.92 -36.45 -22.67
N GLU A 48 -22.48 -37.58 -23.07
CA GLU A 48 -23.74 -38.06 -22.51
C GLU A 48 -23.53 -38.50 -21.05
N GLY A 49 -23.68 -37.53 -20.16
CA GLY A 49 -23.68 -37.72 -18.70
C GLY A 49 -25.10 -37.74 -18.16
N SER A 50 -25.52 -38.91 -17.75
CA SER A 50 -26.72 -39.29 -17.07
C SER A 50 -27.36 -38.20 -16.22
N ARG A 51 -28.59 -37.77 -16.57
CA ARG A 51 -29.44 -36.93 -15.69
C ARG A 51 -29.89 -37.75 -14.49
N SER A 52 -29.15 -37.69 -13.41
CA SER A 52 -29.62 -38.08 -12.09
C SER A 52 -30.42 -36.89 -11.50
N LYS A 53 -31.76 -37.06 -11.46
CA LYS A 53 -32.66 -36.19 -10.72
C LYS A 53 -32.38 -36.37 -9.23
N SER A 54 -31.58 -35.50 -8.64
CA SER A 54 -31.49 -35.40 -7.17
C SER A 54 -32.51 -34.36 -6.71
N ALA A 55 -33.55 -34.87 -6.04
CA ALA A 55 -34.52 -34.05 -5.32
C ALA A 55 -33.78 -33.35 -4.16
N TYR A 56 -33.68 -32.01 -4.24
CA TYR A 56 -33.29 -31.23 -3.07
C TYR A 56 -34.44 -31.24 -2.05
N SER A 57 -34.35 -32.16 -1.11
CA SER A 57 -35.11 -32.09 0.10
C SER A 57 -34.48 -31.03 1.01
N GLU A 58 -35.18 -29.93 1.26
CA GLU A 58 -34.87 -29.01 2.36
C GLU A 58 -34.91 -29.74 3.71
N LYS A 59 -33.75 -30.20 4.14
CA LYS A 59 -33.51 -30.50 5.54
C LYS A 59 -32.56 -29.46 6.05
N GLN A 60 -33.04 -28.58 6.93
CA GLN A 60 -32.22 -27.76 7.80
C GLN A 60 -31.22 -28.67 8.52
N ALA A 61 -29.99 -28.70 8.00
CA ALA A 61 -28.88 -29.32 8.69
C ALA A 61 -28.47 -28.38 9.83
N LYS A 62 -28.62 -28.91 11.08
CA LYS A 62 -27.95 -28.34 12.24
C LYS A 62 -26.45 -28.20 11.91
N PRO A 63 -25.73 -27.18 12.46
CA PRO A 63 -24.30 -27.10 12.28
C PRO A 63 -23.66 -28.38 12.84
N ASP A 64 -23.07 -29.19 11.97
CA ASP A 64 -22.29 -30.34 12.36
C ASP A 64 -20.94 -29.87 12.89
N GLU A 65 -20.72 -30.06 14.17
CA GLU A 65 -19.52 -29.67 14.94
C GLU A 65 -18.31 -30.59 14.66
N THR A 66 -18.09 -31.02 13.42
CA THR A 66 -16.97 -31.89 13.06
C THR A 66 -16.09 -31.38 11.93
N HIS A 67 -15.96 -30.07 11.81
CA HIS A 67 -14.71 -29.57 11.23
C HIS A 67 -13.63 -29.67 12.31
N PRO A 68 -12.49 -30.37 12.07
CA PRO A 68 -11.36 -30.30 12.98
C PRO A 68 -11.05 -28.84 13.16
N GLY A 69 -11.32 -28.31 14.36
CA GLY A 69 -11.22 -26.91 14.66
C GLY A 69 -9.89 -26.40 14.14
N VAL A 70 -9.94 -25.40 13.29
CA VAL A 70 -8.77 -24.57 13.01
C VAL A 70 -8.37 -24.06 14.38
N LYS A 71 -7.38 -24.75 14.99
CA LYS A 71 -6.77 -24.28 16.23
C LYS A 71 -6.35 -22.87 15.91
N GLU A 72 -6.90 -21.89 16.63
CA GLU A 72 -6.49 -20.51 16.55
C GLU A 72 -4.97 -20.52 16.45
N GLY A 73 -4.44 -19.99 15.32
CA GLY A 73 -3.03 -20.14 14.99
C GLY A 73 -2.23 -19.64 16.20
N VAL A 74 -1.41 -20.51 16.77
CA VAL A 74 -0.53 -20.15 17.88
C VAL A 74 0.18 -18.86 17.46
N LYS A 75 -0.11 -17.77 18.16
CA LYS A 75 0.50 -16.47 17.91
C LYS A 75 1.99 -16.64 18.18
N VAL A 76 2.76 -16.91 17.12
CA VAL A 76 4.20 -17.10 17.23
C VAL A 76 4.80 -15.72 17.49
N ASP A 77 5.30 -15.52 18.69
CA ASP A 77 6.05 -14.32 19.03
C ASP A 77 7.39 -14.37 18.26
N ARG A 78 7.52 -13.49 17.27
CA ARG A 78 8.70 -13.37 16.43
C ARG A 78 9.50 -12.15 16.84
N GLY A 79 10.76 -12.37 17.20
CA GLY A 79 11.69 -11.28 17.44
C GLY A 79 11.96 -10.46 16.17
N VAL A 80 12.38 -9.22 16.34
CA VAL A 80 12.85 -8.35 15.24
C VAL A 80 14.38 -8.33 15.27
N VAL A 81 15.00 -8.70 14.15
CA VAL A 81 16.46 -8.74 14.00
C VAL A 81 16.85 -7.87 12.81
N VAL A 82 17.49 -6.73 13.07
CA VAL A 82 18.08 -5.88 12.04
C VAL A 82 19.46 -6.44 11.70
N PRO A 83 19.72 -6.85 10.44
CA PRO A 83 21.04 -7.30 10.02
C PRO A 83 22.06 -6.16 10.08
N GLN A 84 23.32 -6.48 10.39
CA GLN A 84 24.41 -5.50 10.48
C GLN A 84 24.57 -4.67 9.19
N GLU A 85 24.34 -5.28 8.02
CA GLU A 85 24.41 -4.62 6.72
C GLU A 85 23.28 -3.60 6.47
N VAL A 86 22.21 -3.63 7.28
CA VAL A 86 21.05 -2.71 7.21
C VAL A 86 21.14 -1.67 8.33
N GLU A 87 21.80 -2.04 9.43
CA GLU A 87 21.91 -1.17 10.60
C GLU A 87 22.61 0.16 10.25
N GLY A 88 21.99 1.28 10.62
CA GLY A 88 22.51 2.61 10.34
C GLY A 88 22.43 3.08 8.88
N GLN A 89 21.92 2.25 7.95
CA GLN A 89 21.82 2.63 6.53
C GLN A 89 20.60 3.51 6.23
N TRP A 90 19.61 3.54 7.11
CA TRP A 90 18.34 4.25 6.92
C TRP A 90 18.07 5.15 8.13
N LYS A 91 17.63 6.40 7.89
CA LYS A 91 17.38 7.36 8.97
C LYS A 91 15.90 7.66 9.21
N ALA A 92 15.07 7.63 8.17
CA ALA A 92 13.67 8.02 8.28
C ALA A 92 12.81 7.33 7.22
N VAL A 93 11.51 7.38 7.41
CA VAL A 93 10.49 6.94 6.44
C VAL A 93 9.46 8.04 6.22
N LYS A 94 8.77 8.00 5.06
CA LYS A 94 7.60 8.83 4.79
C LYS A 94 6.35 7.97 4.86
N ILE A 95 5.45 8.37 5.74
CA ILE A 95 4.18 7.69 5.97
C ILE A 95 3.04 8.60 5.53
N MET A 96 2.20 8.12 4.62
CA MET A 96 0.94 8.75 4.31
C MET A 96 -0.07 8.39 5.39
N VAL A 97 -0.60 9.39 6.06
CA VAL A 97 -1.78 9.30 6.91
C VAL A 97 -2.99 9.65 6.06
N ARG A 98 -3.84 8.69 5.81
CA ARG A 98 -5.12 8.90 5.12
C ARG A 98 -6.24 9.01 6.14
N ASN A 99 -7.03 10.09 6.04
CA ASN A 99 -8.29 10.18 6.76
C ASN A 99 -9.40 9.64 5.85
N LYS A 100 -10.09 8.59 6.29
CA LYS A 100 -11.12 7.89 5.51
C LYS A 100 -12.44 8.67 5.46
N ILE A 101 -12.63 9.63 6.39
CA ILE A 101 -13.84 10.45 6.49
C ILE A 101 -13.68 11.74 5.68
N ASP A 102 -12.49 12.35 5.72
CA ASP A 102 -12.20 13.61 5.06
C ASP A 102 -10.82 13.56 4.40
N GLU A 103 -10.81 13.33 3.08
CA GLU A 103 -9.56 13.21 2.31
C GLU A 103 -8.72 14.51 2.30
N SER A 104 -9.32 15.68 2.57
CA SER A 104 -8.58 16.94 2.66
C SER A 104 -7.62 16.98 3.86
N ARG A 105 -7.82 16.10 4.83
CA ARG A 105 -6.97 15.90 6.01
C ARG A 105 -5.86 14.88 5.82
N ASN A 106 -5.72 14.32 4.63
CA ASN A 106 -4.60 13.46 4.30
C ASN A 106 -3.28 14.22 4.47
N SER A 107 -2.30 13.59 5.08
CA SER A 107 -1.00 14.22 5.34
C SER A 107 0.17 13.26 5.19
N MET A 108 1.29 13.77 4.67
CA MET A 108 2.55 13.05 4.61
C MET A 108 3.38 13.39 5.83
N LYS A 109 3.79 12.39 6.60
CA LYS A 109 4.68 12.54 7.75
C LYS A 109 6.05 11.93 7.43
N THR A 110 7.11 12.74 7.54
CA THR A 110 8.50 12.23 7.54
C THR A 110 8.91 12.01 8.98
N VAL A 111 9.27 10.78 9.32
CA VAL A 111 9.52 10.38 10.72
C VAL A 111 10.82 9.58 10.80
N SER A 112 11.70 9.92 11.73
CA SER A 112 12.94 9.17 11.99
C SER A 112 12.63 7.77 12.52
N LEU A 113 13.47 6.80 12.19
CA LEU A 113 13.36 5.47 12.77
C LEU A 113 13.56 5.55 14.29
N GLY A 114 12.68 4.91 15.04
CA GLY A 114 12.63 4.97 16.51
C GLY A 114 11.75 6.08 17.08
N ASP A 115 11.41 7.11 16.30
CA ASP A 115 10.56 8.22 16.71
C ASP A 115 9.06 7.90 16.62
N SER A 116 8.25 8.85 17.05
CA SER A 116 6.79 8.73 17.02
C SER A 116 6.12 10.06 16.64
N PHE A 117 4.91 9.95 16.08
CA PHE A 117 4.05 11.09 15.77
C PHE A 117 2.60 10.84 16.21
N LYS A 118 1.81 11.90 16.31
CA LYS A 118 0.37 11.81 16.60
C LYS A 118 -0.43 11.97 15.30
N LEU A 119 -1.57 11.29 15.23
CA LEU A 119 -2.55 11.52 14.18
C LEU A 119 -3.36 12.76 14.52
N ASP A 120 -3.44 13.70 13.58
CA ASP A 120 -4.03 15.02 13.79
C ASP A 120 -5.53 14.90 14.16
N GLY A 121 -5.93 15.49 15.26
CA GLY A 121 -7.30 15.46 15.77
C GLY A 121 -7.68 14.18 16.53
N SER A 122 -6.71 13.32 16.90
CA SER A 122 -6.95 12.10 17.65
C SER A 122 -6.01 11.91 18.84
N ALA A 123 -6.31 10.95 19.70
CA ALA A 123 -5.41 10.51 20.78
C ALA A 123 -4.39 9.46 20.32
N ILE A 124 -4.41 9.11 19.03
CA ILE A 124 -3.59 8.04 18.46
C ILE A 124 -2.15 8.52 18.26
N LYS A 125 -1.22 7.73 18.77
CA LYS A 125 0.22 7.88 18.60
C LYS A 125 0.76 6.71 17.79
N VAL A 126 1.56 7.01 16.78
CA VAL A 126 2.24 6.01 15.94
C VAL A 126 3.73 6.07 16.23
N LYS A 127 4.30 4.97 16.70
CA LYS A 127 5.75 4.79 16.84
C LYS A 127 6.26 4.06 15.61
N VAL A 128 7.33 4.60 15.02
CA VAL A 128 8.03 4.02 13.87
C VAL A 128 9.18 3.19 14.38
N GLY A 129 9.15 1.90 14.09
CA GLY A 129 10.20 0.96 14.46
C GLY A 129 11.28 0.82 13.38
N PRO A 130 12.00 -0.30 13.33
CA PRO A 130 13.02 -0.55 12.32
C PRO A 130 12.43 -0.65 10.92
N PHE A 131 13.22 -0.22 9.95
CA PHE A 131 12.94 -0.37 8.51
C PHE A 131 13.72 -1.56 7.95
N MET A 132 13.04 -2.39 7.17
CA MET A 132 13.60 -3.56 6.50
C MET A 132 13.50 -3.37 4.98
N PRO A 133 14.60 -3.08 4.26
CA PRO A 133 14.57 -2.86 2.81
C PRO A 133 14.17 -4.10 2.01
N ASN A 134 14.52 -5.29 2.47
CA ASN A 134 14.17 -6.57 1.87
C ASN A 134 13.58 -7.52 2.93
N PHE A 135 12.41 -7.12 3.45
CA PHE A 135 11.73 -7.82 4.53
C PHE A 135 11.54 -9.30 4.25
N ILE A 136 11.91 -10.12 5.22
CA ILE A 136 11.64 -11.54 5.28
C ILE A 136 11.06 -11.93 6.65
N MET A 137 10.23 -12.95 6.63
CA MET A 137 9.68 -13.57 7.82
C MET A 137 10.16 -15.00 7.92
N THR A 138 10.82 -15.35 9.02
CA THR A 138 11.21 -16.71 9.36
C THR A 138 10.27 -17.30 10.41
N GLN A 139 10.51 -18.53 10.82
CA GLN A 139 9.74 -19.12 11.93
C GLN A 139 9.92 -18.36 13.24
N LYS A 140 11.11 -17.77 13.48
CA LYS A 140 11.48 -17.14 14.76
C LYS A 140 11.57 -15.62 14.71
N ASN A 141 11.89 -15.04 13.54
CA ASN A 141 12.24 -13.62 13.43
C ASN A 141 11.60 -12.94 12.21
N TYR A 142 11.39 -11.63 12.33
CA TYR A 142 11.31 -10.68 11.24
C TYR A 142 12.69 -10.11 10.99
N SER A 143 13.13 -10.03 9.74
CA SER A 143 14.46 -9.53 9.38
C SER A 143 14.50 -8.97 7.96
N SER A 144 15.67 -8.61 7.46
CA SER A 144 15.90 -8.25 6.06
C SER A 144 16.89 -9.22 5.43
N LYS A 145 16.70 -9.57 4.15
CA LYS A 145 17.64 -10.41 3.40
C LYS A 145 18.85 -9.62 2.86
N GLY A 146 18.92 -8.34 3.14
CA GLY A 146 19.95 -7.43 2.67
C GLY A 146 19.44 -6.00 2.61
N ASN A 147 20.22 -5.10 1.99
CA ASN A 147 19.92 -3.68 1.91
C ASN A 147 19.23 -3.28 0.59
N GLU A 148 18.96 -4.23 -0.32
CA GLU A 148 18.23 -3.99 -1.56
C GLU A 148 16.75 -3.76 -1.29
N LEU A 149 16.16 -2.78 -1.99
CA LEU A 149 14.77 -2.38 -1.86
C LEU A 149 13.79 -3.34 -2.57
N THR A 150 13.92 -4.64 -2.27
CA THR A 150 13.11 -5.67 -2.91
C THR A 150 11.72 -5.78 -2.31
N ASN A 151 11.63 -5.74 -0.97
CA ASN A 151 10.37 -5.80 -0.23
C ASN A 151 10.40 -4.84 0.97
N PRO A 152 10.37 -3.52 0.74
CA PRO A 152 10.49 -2.53 1.80
C PRO A 152 9.31 -2.57 2.77
N ALA A 153 9.63 -2.63 4.06
CA ALA A 153 8.64 -2.60 5.14
C ALA A 153 9.17 -1.86 6.37
N VAL A 154 8.30 -1.23 7.12
CA VAL A 154 8.60 -0.59 8.40
C VAL A 154 7.69 -1.13 9.49
N GLN A 155 8.23 -1.38 10.67
CA GLN A 155 7.42 -1.72 11.83
C GLN A 155 6.70 -0.49 12.36
N LEU A 156 5.40 -0.64 12.64
CA LEU A 156 4.58 0.39 13.26
C LEU A 156 3.94 -0.17 14.53
N VAL A 157 3.98 0.64 15.60
CA VAL A 157 3.19 0.40 16.81
C VAL A 157 2.23 1.57 16.95
N VAL A 158 0.94 1.27 16.97
CA VAL A 158 -0.12 2.27 17.10
C VAL A 158 -0.75 2.16 18.47
N GLU A 159 -0.76 3.24 19.20
CA GLU A 159 -1.26 3.32 20.56
C GLU A 159 -2.35 4.40 20.68
N GLU A 160 -3.36 4.15 21.46
CA GLU A 160 -4.35 5.14 21.86
C GLU A 160 -4.53 5.11 23.37
N ASN A 161 -4.40 6.27 24.02
CA ASN A 161 -4.52 6.40 25.47
C ASN A 161 -3.68 5.38 26.27
N GLY A 162 -2.48 5.05 25.76
CA GLY A 162 -1.56 4.09 26.38
C GLY A 162 -1.87 2.61 26.11
N LYS A 163 -2.92 2.32 25.32
CA LYS A 163 -3.25 0.96 24.88
C LYS A 163 -2.76 0.74 23.46
N THR A 164 -2.03 -0.35 23.21
CA THR A 164 -1.63 -0.75 21.86
C THR A 164 -2.86 -1.25 21.10
N LEU A 165 -3.16 -0.58 19.98
CA LEU A 165 -4.21 -0.96 19.04
C LEU A 165 -3.68 -1.88 17.96
N TYR A 166 -2.43 -1.67 17.55
CA TYR A 166 -1.79 -2.40 16.47
C TYR A 166 -0.29 -2.45 16.68
N GLU A 167 0.29 -3.59 16.35
CA GLU A 167 1.72 -3.79 16.19
C GLU A 167 1.96 -4.68 14.98
N GLY A 168 2.65 -4.17 13.97
CA GLY A 168 2.83 -4.90 12.72
C GLY A 168 3.73 -4.17 11.72
N TRP A 169 3.64 -4.58 10.46
CA TRP A 169 4.51 -4.12 9.39
C TRP A 169 3.70 -3.41 8.31
N ALA A 170 4.12 -2.19 7.94
CA ALA A 170 3.60 -1.48 6.78
C ALA A 170 4.53 -1.72 5.59
N PHE A 171 3.98 -2.33 4.52
CA PHE A 171 4.70 -2.68 3.30
C PHE A 171 4.51 -1.61 2.24
N ALA A 172 5.61 -1.17 1.59
CA ALA A 172 5.52 -0.18 0.51
C ALA A 172 4.85 -0.75 -0.75
N LYS A 173 5.17 -2.01 -1.11
CA LYS A 173 4.62 -2.68 -2.30
C LYS A 173 3.24 -3.30 -2.10
N TYR A 174 2.87 -3.59 -0.86
CA TYR A 174 1.62 -4.27 -0.50
C TYR A 174 0.92 -3.54 0.65
N PRO A 175 0.41 -2.32 0.40
CA PRO A 175 -0.08 -1.42 1.47
C PRO A 175 -1.30 -1.94 2.23
N THR A 176 -2.03 -2.91 1.68
CA THR A 176 -3.19 -3.54 2.33
C THR A 176 -2.83 -4.82 3.08
N MET A 177 -1.61 -5.34 2.91
CA MET A 177 -1.16 -6.55 3.61
C MET A 177 -0.81 -6.21 5.05
N TYR A 178 -1.47 -6.87 6.01
CA TYR A 178 -1.29 -6.64 7.45
C TYR A 178 -1.44 -5.16 7.85
N ALA A 179 -2.27 -4.41 7.11
CA ALA A 179 -2.47 -2.99 7.36
C ALA A 179 -3.10 -2.72 8.73
N PHE A 180 -2.78 -1.55 9.30
CA PHE A 180 -3.51 -1.02 10.45
C PHE A 180 -4.96 -0.74 10.06
N GLU A 181 -5.90 -1.42 10.69
CA GLU A 181 -7.33 -1.24 10.48
C GLU A 181 -7.90 -0.30 11.54
N HIS A 182 -8.47 0.81 11.11
CA HIS A 182 -9.15 1.80 11.94
C HIS A 182 -10.26 2.47 11.12
N ASP A 183 -11.36 2.86 11.75
CA ASP A 183 -12.52 3.42 11.07
C ASP A 183 -12.20 4.75 10.37
N GLU A 184 -11.38 5.59 10.99
CA GLU A 184 -11.06 6.92 10.50
C GLU A 184 -9.72 7.00 9.76
N PHE A 185 -8.73 6.19 10.13
CA PHE A 185 -7.35 6.35 9.64
C PHE A 185 -6.83 5.12 8.91
N ALA A 186 -5.97 5.35 7.91
CA ALA A 186 -5.11 4.35 7.32
C ALA A 186 -3.67 4.87 7.22
N LEU A 187 -2.70 3.99 7.42
CA LEU A 187 -1.26 4.29 7.38
C LEU A 187 -0.63 3.55 6.21
N GLN A 188 0.15 4.23 5.39
CA GLN A 188 0.82 3.65 4.24
C GLN A 188 2.28 4.10 4.18
N LEU A 189 3.21 3.16 4.07
CA LEU A 189 4.62 3.45 3.78
C LEU A 189 4.76 3.91 2.33
N MET A 190 5.25 5.15 2.14
CA MET A 190 5.37 5.76 0.80
C MET A 190 6.82 5.85 0.34
N ASP A 191 7.74 6.13 1.26
CA ASP A 191 9.13 6.40 0.91
C ASP A 191 10.04 6.15 2.13
N TYR A 192 11.33 6.05 1.90
CA TYR A 192 12.34 5.78 2.91
C TYR A 192 13.61 6.58 2.59
N ILE A 193 14.23 7.11 3.64
CA ILE A 193 15.34 8.06 3.53
C ILE A 193 16.60 7.38 4.06
N PRO A 194 17.65 7.21 3.22
CA PRO A 194 18.92 6.66 3.68
C PRO A 194 19.59 7.57 4.71
N ALA A 195 20.45 7.01 5.53
CA ALA A 195 21.32 7.77 6.39
C ALA A 195 22.33 8.55 5.53
N ASP A 196 22.81 9.68 6.05
CA ASP A 196 23.85 10.44 5.36
C ASP A 196 25.15 9.62 5.42
N VAL A 197 25.75 9.33 4.27
CA VAL A 197 27.05 8.66 4.19
C VAL A 197 28.10 9.71 4.55
N SER A 198 28.73 9.53 5.71
CA SER A 198 29.82 10.39 6.17
C SER A 198 31.13 9.93 5.56
#